data_2f37d0827a053fc3b43c665d581a6377
#
_entry.id   2f37d0827a053fc3b43c665d581a6377
#
_cell.length_a   1.000
_cell.length_b   1.000
_cell.length_c   1.000
_cell.angle_alpha   90.00
_cell.angle_beta   90.00
_cell.angle_gamma   90.00
#
_symmetry.space_group_name_H-M   'P 1'
#
loop_
_entity.id
_entity.type
_entity.pdbx_description
1 polymer ?
#
loop_
_entity_poly.entity_id
_entity_poly.type
_entity_poly.pdbx_seq_one_letter_code
_entity_poly.pdbx_strand_id
1 'polypeptide(L)'
;RLLVKLNQRETIEEIARRYNQPDVLAALATLFDSDPLEEYPAKIAPPPGFYQFTLWRRPRLKSNNLPLPDDAMRHLGTMLSFPRDITAYAGLATIKETFTRESLADFGWDLYTAWTEAGAPAKENWAFTSLGILGNDDTARKLTPLIRAWPGESQHKRAVSGLDVLADIGSDVALMLLNGIAKKIKFVALQEHAREKINIVAENRGLTMACLLYTSPSPRD
;
A
#
# COMPACT_ATOMS: atom_id res chain seq x y z
N ARG A 1 -0.09 7.86 -17.51
CA ARG A 1 -0.07 7.98 -16.03
C ARG A 1 1.27 7.57 -15.41
N LEU A 2 1.85 6.41 -15.79
CA LEU A 2 3.18 6.00 -15.30
C LEU A 2 4.27 7.02 -15.67
N LEU A 3 4.24 7.52 -16.90
CA LEU A 3 5.21 8.49 -17.42
C LEU A 3 5.12 9.87 -16.74
N VAL A 4 3.92 10.29 -16.34
CA VAL A 4 3.73 11.54 -15.54
C VAL A 4 4.44 11.43 -14.19
N LYS A 5 4.39 10.25 -13.56
CA LYS A 5 5.07 10.00 -12.28
C LYS A 5 6.60 10.03 -12.38
N LEU A 6 7.18 9.80 -13.55
CA LEU A 6 8.62 9.80 -13.77
C LEU A 6 9.20 11.21 -14.01
N ASN A 7 8.38 12.26 -13.88
CA ASN A 7 8.76 13.66 -14.12
C ASN A 7 9.44 13.88 -15.49
N GLN A 8 8.99 13.15 -16.52
CA GLN A 8 9.54 13.17 -17.88
C GLN A 8 8.66 13.94 -18.87
N ARG A 9 7.89 14.93 -18.39
CA ARG A 9 6.95 15.71 -19.21
C ARG A 9 7.60 16.22 -20.50
N GLU A 10 8.73 16.92 -20.38
CA GLU A 10 9.43 17.52 -21.52
C GLU A 10 9.86 16.49 -22.57
N THR A 11 10.41 15.37 -22.11
CA THR A 11 10.85 14.28 -23.00
C THR A 11 9.67 13.65 -23.75
N ILE A 12 8.54 13.46 -23.07
CA ILE A 12 7.33 12.87 -23.67
C ILE A 12 6.70 13.81 -24.67
N GLU A 13 6.60 15.11 -24.34
CA GLU A 13 6.08 16.14 -25.24
C GLU A 13 6.99 16.30 -26.46
N GLU A 14 8.31 16.23 -26.31
CA GLU A 14 9.27 16.29 -27.43
C GLU A 14 9.09 15.09 -28.36
N ILE A 15 8.97 13.87 -27.83
CA ILE A 15 8.70 12.68 -28.60
C ILE A 15 7.36 12.83 -29.37
N ALA A 16 6.30 13.27 -28.70
CA ALA A 16 4.99 13.44 -29.33
C ALA A 16 4.99 14.50 -30.45
N ARG A 17 5.75 15.59 -30.28
CA ARG A 17 5.95 16.62 -31.34
C ARG A 17 6.64 16.05 -32.57
N ARG A 18 7.61 15.13 -32.42
CA ARG A 18 8.29 14.47 -33.54
C ARG A 18 7.34 13.64 -34.40
N TYR A 19 6.27 13.07 -33.81
CA TYR A 19 5.26 12.32 -34.54
C TYR A 19 4.15 13.18 -35.17
N ASN A 20 4.19 14.50 -34.95
CA ASN A 20 3.28 15.50 -35.52
C ASN A 20 1.78 15.14 -35.43
N GLN A 21 1.37 14.60 -34.27
CA GLN A 21 -0.02 14.22 -34.00
C GLN A 21 -0.63 15.18 -32.97
N PRO A 22 -1.42 16.20 -33.44
CA PRO A 22 -1.99 17.23 -32.55
C PRO A 22 -2.92 16.63 -31.48
N ASP A 23 -3.67 15.57 -31.81
CA ASP A 23 -4.57 14.91 -30.86
C ASP A 23 -3.82 14.25 -29.72
N VAL A 24 -2.62 13.70 -29.99
CA VAL A 24 -1.76 13.10 -28.96
C VAL A 24 -1.21 14.19 -28.04
N LEU A 25 -0.79 15.33 -28.59
CA LEU A 25 -0.31 16.46 -27.79
C LEU A 25 -1.42 17.04 -26.92
N ALA A 26 -2.65 17.19 -27.45
CA ALA A 26 -3.80 17.64 -26.66
C ALA A 26 -4.15 16.66 -25.51
N ALA A 27 -4.15 15.37 -25.81
CA ALA A 27 -4.39 14.33 -24.81
C ALA A 27 -3.30 14.31 -23.72
N LEU A 28 -2.02 14.51 -24.09
CA LEU A 28 -0.92 14.62 -23.14
C LEU A 28 -1.02 15.87 -22.28
N ALA A 29 -1.38 17.03 -22.85
CA ALA A 29 -1.59 18.26 -22.10
C ALA A 29 -2.69 18.06 -21.04
N THR A 30 -3.84 17.50 -21.43
CA THR A 30 -4.92 17.18 -20.48
C THR A 30 -4.44 16.24 -19.36
N LEU A 31 -3.63 15.23 -19.69
CA LEU A 31 -3.10 14.27 -18.74
C LEU A 31 -2.10 14.90 -17.75
N PHE A 32 -1.25 15.83 -18.23
CA PHE A 32 -0.23 16.49 -17.40
C PHE A 32 -0.82 17.62 -16.54
N ASP A 33 -1.89 18.24 -16.99
CA ASP A 33 -2.54 19.37 -16.31
C ASP A 33 -3.69 18.93 -15.40
N SER A 34 -4.05 17.61 -15.38
CA SER A 34 -5.04 17.06 -14.46
C SER A 34 -4.50 17.10 -13.02
N ASP A 35 -5.34 17.53 -12.07
CA ASP A 35 -5.02 17.41 -10.65
C ASP A 35 -5.18 15.93 -10.23
N PRO A 36 -4.10 15.26 -9.78
CA PRO A 36 -4.20 13.88 -9.33
C PRO A 36 -5.17 13.67 -8.15
N LEU A 37 -5.50 14.72 -7.40
CA LEU A 37 -6.48 14.67 -6.30
C LEU A 37 -7.92 14.63 -6.81
N GLU A 38 -8.17 15.08 -8.05
CA GLU A 38 -9.49 15.00 -8.70
C GLU A 38 -9.71 13.68 -9.43
N GLU A 39 -8.68 12.82 -9.53
CA GLU A 39 -8.77 11.50 -10.15
C GLU A 39 -9.35 10.46 -9.18
N TYR A 40 -10.66 10.47 -8.97
CA TYR A 40 -11.37 9.49 -8.14
C TYR A 40 -12.40 8.69 -8.97
N PRO A 41 -12.86 7.53 -8.46
CA PRO A 41 -13.83 6.71 -9.18
C PRO A 41 -15.13 7.45 -9.48
N ALA A 42 -15.70 7.25 -10.66
CA ALA A 42 -16.99 7.86 -11.04
C ALA A 42 -18.14 7.47 -10.10
N LYS A 43 -18.03 6.30 -9.46
CA LYS A 43 -18.99 5.83 -8.45
C LYS A 43 -18.28 5.60 -7.13
N ILE A 44 -18.64 6.40 -6.14
CA ILE A 44 -18.13 6.30 -4.79
C ILE A 44 -19.18 5.58 -3.92
N ALA A 45 -18.79 4.45 -3.32
CA ALA A 45 -19.62 3.74 -2.37
C ALA A 45 -19.29 4.18 -0.93
N PRO A 46 -20.28 4.23 -0.03
CA PRO A 46 -19.99 4.45 1.39
C PRO A 46 -19.18 3.27 1.96
N PRO A 47 -18.39 3.50 3.01
CA PRO A 47 -17.70 2.43 3.70
C PRO A 47 -18.66 1.33 4.18
N PRO A 48 -18.23 0.06 4.20
CA PRO A 48 -19.07 -1.08 4.59
C PRO A 48 -19.44 -1.04 6.08
N GLY A 49 -20.44 -1.82 6.47
CA GLY A 49 -21.00 -1.80 7.83
C GLY A 49 -20.02 -2.15 8.95
N PHE A 50 -18.91 -2.85 8.67
CA PHE A 50 -17.87 -3.11 9.67
C PHE A 50 -16.97 -1.88 9.92
N TYR A 51 -17.01 -0.86 9.07
CA TYR A 51 -16.24 0.38 9.25
C TYR A 51 -16.88 1.26 10.34
N GLN A 52 -16.78 0.83 11.59
CA GLN A 52 -17.35 1.51 12.76
C GLN A 52 -16.23 2.10 13.62
N PHE A 53 -15.66 3.20 13.15
CA PHE A 53 -14.45 3.83 13.69
C PHE A 53 -14.61 4.56 15.03
N THR A 54 -15.80 4.57 15.63
CA THR A 54 -16.06 5.34 16.88
C THR A 54 -15.11 4.97 18.03
N LEU A 55 -14.76 3.69 18.13
CA LEU A 55 -13.86 3.17 19.17
C LEU A 55 -12.43 2.91 18.67
N TRP A 56 -12.14 3.20 17.41
CA TRP A 56 -10.82 2.94 16.85
C TRP A 56 -9.82 4.03 17.23
N ARG A 57 -8.55 3.65 17.24
CA ARG A 57 -7.44 4.60 17.37
C ARG A 57 -7.40 5.47 16.12
N ARG A 58 -7.44 6.78 16.33
CA ARG A 58 -7.53 7.73 15.23
C ARG A 58 -6.17 8.17 14.74
N PRO A 59 -5.98 8.33 13.42
CA PRO A 59 -4.81 9.01 12.87
C PRO A 59 -4.63 10.40 13.50
N ARG A 60 -3.37 10.75 13.81
CA ARG A 60 -3.01 12.01 14.47
C ARG A 60 -2.09 12.84 13.59
N LEU A 61 -2.38 14.13 13.48
CA LEU A 61 -1.57 15.07 12.73
C LEU A 61 -0.16 15.17 13.29
N LYS A 62 0.86 15.19 12.41
CA LYS A 62 2.25 15.42 12.82
C LYS A 62 2.46 16.81 13.42
N SER A 63 1.72 17.82 12.94
CA SER A 63 1.90 19.23 13.30
C SER A 63 1.52 19.54 14.73
N ASN A 64 0.44 18.95 15.26
CA ASN A 64 -0.14 19.31 16.56
C ASN A 64 -0.71 18.13 17.35
N ASN A 65 -0.52 16.92 16.86
CA ASN A 65 -1.01 15.66 17.48
C ASN A 65 -2.55 15.59 17.66
N LEU A 66 -3.33 16.40 16.96
CA LEU A 66 -4.78 16.33 17.00
C LEU A 66 -5.29 15.10 16.24
N PRO A 67 -6.31 14.40 16.78
CA PRO A 67 -6.92 13.25 16.11
C PRO A 67 -7.80 13.69 14.94
N LEU A 68 -7.92 12.81 13.96
CA LEU A 68 -8.80 13.01 12.81
C LEU A 68 -10.27 13.08 13.25
N PRO A 69 -11.06 14.10 12.84
CA PRO A 69 -12.49 14.21 13.17
C PRO A 69 -13.35 13.19 12.41
N ASP A 70 -14.57 12.97 12.87
CA ASP A 70 -15.47 11.92 12.35
C ASP A 70 -15.71 12.00 10.84
N ASP A 71 -15.94 13.21 10.30
CA ASP A 71 -16.18 13.37 8.86
C ASP A 71 -14.95 12.98 8.04
N ALA A 72 -13.77 13.39 8.49
CA ALA A 72 -12.52 13.00 7.83
C ALA A 72 -12.21 11.50 7.99
N MET A 73 -12.64 10.85 9.09
CA MET A 73 -12.55 9.40 9.23
C MET A 73 -13.42 8.67 8.19
N ARG A 74 -14.64 9.18 7.88
CA ARG A 74 -15.48 8.63 6.81
C ARG A 74 -14.82 8.78 5.45
N HIS A 75 -14.27 9.95 5.15
CA HIS A 75 -13.54 10.19 3.90
C HIS A 75 -12.30 9.32 3.77
N LEU A 76 -11.56 9.12 4.87
CA LEU A 76 -10.41 8.21 4.88
C LEU A 76 -10.80 6.78 4.51
N GLY A 77 -11.87 6.23 5.10
CA GLY A 77 -12.40 4.91 4.75
C GLY A 77 -12.80 4.82 3.28
N THR A 78 -13.47 5.84 2.77
CA THR A 78 -13.85 5.93 1.36
C THR A 78 -12.63 5.92 0.44
N MET A 79 -11.62 6.76 0.70
CA MET A 79 -10.39 6.80 -0.10
C MET A 79 -9.61 5.49 -0.08
N LEU A 80 -9.57 4.80 1.06
CA LEU A 80 -8.92 3.49 1.19
C LEU A 80 -9.65 2.40 0.40
N SER A 81 -10.97 2.54 0.19
CA SER A 81 -11.80 1.59 -0.58
C SER A 81 -11.72 1.79 -2.10
N PHE A 82 -11.07 2.85 -2.58
CA PHE A 82 -10.93 3.07 -4.02
C PHE A 82 -10.16 1.94 -4.70
N PRO A 83 -10.58 1.53 -5.92
CA PRO A 83 -9.85 0.54 -6.69
C PRO A 83 -8.38 0.94 -6.88
N ARG A 84 -7.49 -0.03 -6.77
CA ARG A 84 -6.04 0.16 -6.92
C ARG A 84 -5.57 -0.51 -8.22
N ASP A 85 -6.15 -0.14 -9.35
CA ASP A 85 -5.89 -0.83 -10.61
C ASP A 85 -4.42 -0.69 -11.05
N ILE A 86 -3.94 0.54 -11.19
CA ILE A 86 -2.56 0.82 -11.64
C ILE A 86 -1.83 1.66 -10.59
N THR A 87 -2.52 2.58 -9.94
CA THR A 87 -1.93 3.50 -8.94
C THR A 87 -2.90 3.75 -7.80
N ALA A 88 -2.37 3.79 -6.57
CA ALA A 88 -3.16 4.26 -5.43
C ALA A 88 -3.60 5.72 -5.65
N TYR A 89 -4.79 6.08 -5.16
CA TYR A 89 -5.29 7.45 -5.18
C TYR A 89 -4.27 8.42 -4.55
N ALA A 90 -4.02 9.55 -5.21
CA ALA A 90 -2.97 10.50 -4.80
C ALA A 90 -3.16 11.05 -3.37
N GLY A 91 -4.41 11.21 -2.92
CA GLY A 91 -4.72 11.64 -1.55
C GLY A 91 -4.17 10.72 -0.46
N LEU A 92 -3.90 9.44 -0.76
CA LEU A 92 -3.28 8.51 0.20
C LEU A 92 -1.81 8.86 0.48
N ALA A 93 -1.10 9.48 -0.47
CA ALA A 93 0.26 9.98 -0.24
C ALA A 93 0.23 11.15 0.74
N THR A 94 -0.70 12.10 0.56
CA THR A 94 -0.91 13.23 1.47
C THR A 94 -1.21 12.76 2.90
N ILE A 95 -1.97 11.67 3.07
CA ILE A 95 -2.24 11.07 4.39
C ILE A 95 -0.93 10.62 5.04
N LYS A 96 -0.06 9.91 4.33
CA LYS A 96 1.25 9.47 4.85
C LYS A 96 2.15 10.64 5.28
N GLU A 97 2.09 11.73 4.56
CA GLU A 97 2.89 12.92 4.84
C GLU A 97 2.33 13.71 6.04
N THR A 98 1.03 13.75 6.22
CA THR A 98 0.34 14.61 7.18
C THR A 98 0.22 13.98 8.56
N PHE A 99 0.02 12.67 8.64
CA PHE A 99 -0.23 11.97 9.90
C PHE A 99 0.98 11.22 10.43
N THR A 100 1.03 11.00 11.75
CA THR A 100 2.10 10.21 12.37
C THR A 100 1.98 8.75 11.94
N ARG A 101 3.12 8.11 11.68
CA ARG A 101 3.17 6.74 11.16
C ARG A 101 2.60 5.72 12.15
N GLU A 102 2.81 5.96 13.43
CA GLU A 102 2.31 5.13 14.53
C GLU A 102 0.79 5.14 14.57
N SER A 103 0.17 6.34 14.52
CA SER A 103 -1.28 6.47 14.58
C SER A 103 -1.97 5.92 13.32
N LEU A 104 -1.34 6.04 12.16
CA LEU A 104 -1.82 5.40 10.92
C LEU A 104 -1.77 3.88 11.02
N ALA A 105 -0.68 3.32 11.57
CA ALA A 105 -0.53 1.88 11.75
C ALA A 105 -1.54 1.32 12.75
N ASP A 106 -1.79 2.03 13.83
CA ASP A 106 -2.80 1.68 14.82
C ASP A 106 -4.21 1.66 14.24
N PHE A 107 -4.57 2.71 13.50
CA PHE A 107 -5.84 2.78 12.78
C PHE A 107 -5.95 1.66 11.74
N GLY A 108 -4.90 1.42 10.96
CA GLY A 108 -4.87 0.35 9.97
C GLY A 108 -5.07 -1.03 10.59
N TRP A 109 -4.49 -1.25 11.78
CA TRP A 109 -4.66 -2.50 12.51
C TRP A 109 -6.10 -2.68 13.04
N ASP A 110 -6.72 -1.61 13.54
CA ASP A 110 -8.13 -1.63 13.97
C ASP A 110 -9.07 -1.93 12.79
N LEU A 111 -8.82 -1.31 11.63
CA LEU A 111 -9.54 -1.59 10.39
C LEU A 111 -9.40 -3.06 9.95
N TYR A 112 -8.18 -3.59 9.96
CA TYR A 112 -7.92 -4.99 9.64
C TYR A 112 -8.63 -5.94 10.61
N THR A 113 -8.61 -5.64 11.90
CA THR A 113 -9.28 -6.43 12.93
C THR A 113 -10.79 -6.46 12.70
N ALA A 114 -11.42 -5.30 12.49
CA ALA A 114 -12.85 -5.21 12.21
C ALA A 114 -13.27 -5.96 10.93
N TRP A 115 -12.44 -5.88 9.87
CA TRP A 115 -12.66 -6.67 8.65
C TRP A 115 -12.56 -8.17 8.92
N THR A 116 -11.61 -8.60 9.74
CA THR A 116 -11.44 -10.02 10.11
C THR A 116 -12.61 -10.52 10.93
N GLU A 117 -13.05 -9.74 11.93
CA GLU A 117 -14.22 -10.05 12.78
C GLU A 117 -15.53 -10.09 11.99
N ALA A 118 -15.65 -9.32 10.92
CA ALA A 118 -16.78 -9.38 9.97
C ALA A 118 -16.73 -10.60 9.03
N GLY A 119 -15.83 -11.56 9.26
CA GLY A 119 -15.67 -12.76 8.44
C GLY A 119 -14.75 -12.58 7.22
N ALA A 120 -13.98 -11.51 7.20
CA ALA A 120 -13.00 -11.18 6.14
C ALA A 120 -13.60 -11.22 4.71
N PRO A 121 -14.65 -10.44 4.42
CA PRO A 121 -15.35 -10.47 3.15
C PRO A 121 -14.40 -10.13 2.00
N ALA A 122 -14.32 -11.01 0.99
CA ALA A 122 -13.37 -10.91 -0.11
C ALA A 122 -13.53 -9.62 -0.94
N LYS A 123 -14.75 -9.11 -1.08
CA LYS A 123 -15.04 -7.84 -1.77
C LYS A 123 -14.40 -6.64 -1.10
N GLU A 124 -14.20 -6.72 0.21
CA GLU A 124 -13.65 -5.66 1.05
C GLU A 124 -12.19 -5.92 1.44
N ASN A 125 -11.46 -6.69 0.63
CA ASN A 125 -10.04 -7.01 0.87
C ASN A 125 -9.15 -5.74 0.93
N TRP A 126 -9.66 -4.60 0.44
CA TRP A 126 -9.01 -3.31 0.56
C TRP A 126 -8.68 -2.95 2.03
N ALA A 127 -9.53 -3.35 2.98
CA ALA A 127 -9.28 -3.12 4.40
C ALA A 127 -7.98 -3.81 4.87
N PHE A 128 -7.72 -5.02 4.39
CA PHE A 128 -6.47 -5.73 4.65
C PHE A 128 -5.28 -5.11 3.89
N THR A 129 -5.42 -4.91 2.59
CA THR A 129 -4.31 -4.39 1.77
C THR A 129 -3.96 -2.94 2.10
N SER A 130 -4.84 -2.19 2.77
CA SER A 130 -4.54 -0.86 3.31
C SER A 130 -3.40 -0.85 4.33
N LEU A 131 -3.12 -1.98 5.00
CA LEU A 131 -1.96 -2.12 5.86
C LEU A 131 -0.63 -1.87 5.14
N GLY A 132 -0.55 -2.09 3.84
CA GLY A 132 0.63 -1.76 3.04
C GLY A 132 0.90 -0.25 2.98
N ILE A 133 -0.16 0.56 3.03
CA ILE A 133 -0.07 2.03 3.02
C ILE A 133 0.07 2.58 4.44
N LEU A 134 -0.74 2.08 5.36
CA LEU A 134 -0.89 2.62 6.71
C LEU A 134 0.10 2.02 7.71
N GLY A 135 0.56 0.79 7.47
CA GLY A 135 1.37 0.01 8.39
C GLY A 135 2.80 0.52 8.57
N ASN A 136 3.41 0.02 9.63
CA ASN A 136 4.79 0.26 10.03
C ASN A 136 5.50 -1.06 10.38
N ASP A 137 6.67 -1.00 10.99
CA ASP A 137 7.44 -2.17 11.41
C ASP A 137 6.68 -3.07 12.38
N ASP A 138 5.90 -2.50 13.30
CA ASP A 138 5.09 -3.28 14.24
C ASP A 138 3.95 -4.00 13.54
N THR A 139 3.33 -3.36 12.54
CA THR A 139 2.36 -4.02 11.66
C THR A 139 3.00 -5.22 10.95
N ALA A 140 4.21 -5.04 10.40
CA ALA A 140 4.93 -6.12 9.72
C ALA A 140 5.26 -7.29 10.67
N ARG A 141 5.68 -6.99 11.92
CA ARG A 141 5.95 -8.02 12.93
C ARG A 141 4.68 -8.78 13.33
N LYS A 142 3.56 -8.08 13.54
CA LYS A 142 2.27 -8.70 13.89
C LYS A 142 1.72 -9.56 12.75
N LEU A 143 1.89 -9.13 11.50
CA LEU A 143 1.35 -9.80 10.32
C LEU A 143 2.15 -11.06 9.95
N THR A 144 3.46 -11.07 10.17
CA THR A 144 4.35 -12.18 9.77
C THR A 144 3.93 -13.55 10.29
N PRO A 145 3.61 -13.76 11.57
CA PRO A 145 3.14 -15.06 12.07
C PRO A 145 1.83 -15.49 11.42
N LEU A 146 0.91 -14.57 11.14
CA LEU A 146 -0.36 -14.85 10.47
C LEU A 146 -0.12 -15.33 9.03
N ILE A 147 0.74 -14.65 8.27
CA ILE A 147 1.11 -15.08 6.90
C ILE A 147 1.66 -16.51 6.88
N ARG A 148 2.43 -16.90 7.90
CA ARG A 148 2.98 -18.24 8.01
C ARG A 148 1.94 -19.31 8.38
N ALA A 149 0.91 -18.94 9.14
CA ALA A 149 -0.16 -19.83 9.58
C ALA A 149 -1.22 -20.08 8.49
N TRP A 150 -1.62 -19.05 7.75
CA TRP A 150 -2.71 -19.09 6.76
C TRP A 150 -2.64 -20.21 5.71
N PRO A 151 -1.47 -20.59 5.16
CA PRO A 151 -1.43 -21.70 4.20
C PRO A 151 -1.85 -23.05 4.82
N GLY A 152 -1.54 -23.26 6.10
CA GLY A 152 -2.00 -24.43 6.86
C GLY A 152 -3.51 -24.42 7.16
N GLU A 153 -4.12 -23.23 7.12
CA GLU A 153 -5.55 -23.01 7.33
C GLU A 153 -6.33 -22.90 6.00
N SER A 154 -5.75 -23.35 4.89
CA SER A 154 -6.32 -23.25 3.54
C SER A 154 -6.57 -21.81 3.06
N GLN A 155 -5.93 -20.80 3.67
CA GLN A 155 -6.09 -19.38 3.35
C GLN A 155 -4.93 -18.85 2.46
N HIS A 156 -4.57 -19.58 1.41
CA HIS A 156 -3.45 -19.24 0.53
C HIS A 156 -3.54 -17.84 -0.08
N LYS A 157 -4.74 -17.43 -0.53
CA LYS A 157 -4.94 -16.08 -1.10
C LYS A 157 -4.65 -14.98 -0.08
N ARG A 158 -5.01 -15.19 1.19
CA ARG A 158 -4.73 -14.24 2.25
C ARG A 158 -3.22 -14.17 2.55
N ALA A 159 -2.52 -15.32 2.50
CA ALA A 159 -1.08 -15.35 2.63
C ALA A 159 -0.39 -14.55 1.52
N VAL A 160 -0.82 -14.69 0.24
CA VAL A 160 -0.32 -13.89 -0.88
C VAL A 160 -0.54 -12.40 -0.63
N SER A 161 -1.77 -11.99 -0.31
CA SER A 161 -2.05 -10.58 0.02
C SER A 161 -1.19 -10.06 1.20
N GLY A 162 -0.88 -10.92 2.17
CA GLY A 162 -0.01 -10.57 3.28
C GLY A 162 1.44 -10.32 2.86
N LEU A 163 1.95 -11.08 1.89
CA LEU A 163 3.28 -10.85 1.30
C LEU A 163 3.31 -9.51 0.54
N ASP A 164 2.24 -9.19 -0.20
CA ASP A 164 2.08 -7.90 -0.88
C ASP A 164 2.08 -6.75 0.13
N VAL A 165 1.34 -6.87 1.23
CA VAL A 165 1.31 -5.88 2.31
C VAL A 165 2.70 -5.65 2.91
N LEU A 166 3.49 -6.69 3.17
CA LEU A 166 4.86 -6.54 3.67
C LEU A 166 5.75 -5.80 2.66
N ALA A 167 5.61 -6.11 1.36
CA ALA A 167 6.35 -5.42 0.30
C ALA A 167 5.95 -3.94 0.20
N ASP A 168 4.66 -3.62 0.34
CA ASP A 168 4.11 -2.26 0.27
C ASP A 168 4.50 -1.41 1.50
N ILE A 169 4.56 -1.99 2.71
CA ILE A 169 5.15 -1.34 3.89
C ILE A 169 6.58 -0.94 3.57
N GLY A 170 7.33 -1.82 2.92
CA GLY A 170 8.61 -1.55 2.30
C GLY A 170 9.71 -1.07 3.26
N SER A 171 9.54 -1.16 4.58
CA SER A 171 10.60 -0.87 5.53
C SER A 171 11.66 -1.98 5.53
N ASP A 172 12.86 -1.69 6.00
CA ASP A 172 13.93 -2.70 6.06
C ASP A 172 13.52 -3.90 6.94
N VAL A 173 12.78 -3.64 8.02
CA VAL A 173 12.20 -4.68 8.88
C VAL A 173 11.19 -5.52 8.11
N ALA A 174 10.27 -4.91 7.38
CA ALA A 174 9.27 -5.63 6.59
C ALA A 174 9.92 -6.49 5.50
N LEU A 175 10.95 -5.97 4.82
CA LEU A 175 11.70 -6.71 3.80
C LEU A 175 12.53 -7.86 4.38
N MET A 176 13.14 -7.67 5.55
CA MET A 176 13.82 -8.74 6.29
C MET A 176 12.84 -9.87 6.67
N LEU A 177 11.65 -9.51 7.15
CA LEU A 177 10.60 -10.47 7.50
C LEU A 177 10.08 -11.20 6.26
N LEU A 178 9.86 -10.48 5.15
CA LEU A 178 9.46 -11.06 3.85
C LEU A 178 10.50 -12.06 3.35
N ASN A 179 11.80 -11.72 3.40
CA ASN A 179 12.88 -12.64 3.05
C ASN A 179 12.93 -13.86 3.98
N GLY A 180 12.68 -13.66 5.29
CA GLY A 180 12.58 -14.77 6.24
C GLY A 180 11.40 -15.72 5.95
N ILE A 181 10.29 -15.21 5.39
CA ILE A 181 9.19 -16.04 4.90
C ILE A 181 9.61 -16.77 3.64
N ALA A 182 10.19 -16.09 2.64
CA ALA A 182 10.65 -16.69 1.39
C ALA A 182 11.61 -17.85 1.58
N LYS A 183 12.42 -17.83 2.65
CA LYS A 183 13.37 -18.89 2.98
C LYS A 183 12.77 -20.09 3.74
N LYS A 184 11.71 -19.87 4.53
CA LYS A 184 11.25 -20.87 5.52
C LYS A 184 9.86 -21.44 5.24
N ILE A 185 9.03 -20.79 4.42
CA ILE A 185 7.70 -21.32 4.11
C ILE A 185 7.80 -22.56 3.21
N LYS A 186 6.97 -23.58 3.48
CA LYS A 186 7.03 -24.85 2.74
C LYS A 186 6.35 -24.80 1.36
N PHE A 187 5.56 -23.79 1.09
CA PHE A 187 4.75 -23.65 -0.13
C PHE A 187 5.55 -22.90 -1.20
N VAL A 188 5.97 -23.59 -2.26
CA VAL A 188 6.84 -23.08 -3.33
C VAL A 188 6.27 -21.81 -3.97
N ALA A 189 4.98 -21.80 -4.32
CA ALA A 189 4.36 -20.64 -4.92
C ALA A 189 4.43 -19.38 -4.04
N LEU A 190 4.33 -19.51 -2.71
CA LEU A 190 4.49 -18.40 -1.78
C LEU A 190 5.95 -17.96 -1.64
N GLN A 191 6.90 -18.90 -1.73
CA GLN A 191 8.33 -18.56 -1.77
C GLN A 191 8.67 -17.72 -3.01
N GLU A 192 8.18 -18.16 -4.17
CA GLU A 192 8.41 -17.49 -5.45
C GLU A 192 7.79 -16.09 -5.45
N HIS A 193 6.54 -15.96 -5.00
CA HIS A 193 5.86 -14.67 -4.88
C HIS A 193 6.61 -13.71 -3.93
N ALA A 194 7.06 -14.21 -2.78
CA ALA A 194 7.83 -13.37 -1.85
C ALA A 194 9.16 -12.89 -2.45
N ARG A 195 9.87 -13.75 -3.20
CA ARG A 195 11.12 -13.39 -3.90
C ARG A 195 10.87 -12.36 -5.00
N GLU A 196 9.81 -12.54 -5.79
CA GLU A 196 9.39 -11.59 -6.81
C GLU A 196 9.14 -10.20 -6.20
N LYS A 197 8.40 -10.12 -5.08
CA LYS A 197 8.14 -8.86 -4.38
C LYS A 197 9.40 -8.21 -3.84
N ILE A 198 10.34 -8.98 -3.31
CA ILE A 198 11.64 -8.44 -2.87
C ILE A 198 12.41 -7.85 -4.06
N ASN A 199 12.42 -8.53 -5.22
CA ASN A 199 13.08 -8.01 -6.41
C ASN A 199 12.46 -6.69 -6.89
N ILE A 200 11.12 -6.62 -6.96
CA ILE A 200 10.41 -5.39 -7.35
C ILE A 200 10.76 -4.22 -6.42
N VAL A 201 10.81 -4.47 -5.11
CA VAL A 201 11.18 -3.41 -4.15
C VAL A 201 12.66 -3.02 -4.29
N ALA A 202 13.55 -3.97 -4.55
CA ALA A 202 14.97 -3.70 -4.79
C ALA A 202 15.16 -2.83 -6.04
N GLU A 203 14.54 -3.20 -7.16
CA GLU A 203 14.57 -2.44 -8.41
C GLU A 203 14.05 -1.00 -8.22
N ASN A 204 12.90 -0.84 -7.54
CA ASN A 204 12.33 0.48 -7.24
C ASN A 204 13.24 1.36 -6.38
N ARG A 205 14.14 0.77 -5.60
CA ARG A 205 15.14 1.48 -4.79
C ARG A 205 16.49 1.67 -5.51
N GLY A 206 16.63 1.17 -6.74
CA GLY A 206 17.90 1.17 -7.47
C GLY A 206 18.97 0.28 -6.82
N LEU A 207 18.54 -0.77 -6.07
CA LEU A 207 19.41 -1.68 -5.35
C LEU A 207 19.34 -3.08 -5.97
N THR A 208 20.43 -3.86 -5.84
CA THR A 208 20.35 -5.30 -6.07
C THR A 208 19.74 -6.00 -4.83
N MET A 209 19.15 -7.18 -5.02
CA MET A 209 18.63 -7.98 -3.90
C MET A 209 19.71 -8.23 -2.83
N ALA A 210 20.96 -8.46 -3.24
CA ALA A 210 22.08 -8.65 -2.33
C ALA A 210 22.31 -7.40 -1.46
N CYS A 211 22.36 -6.21 -2.06
CA CYS A 211 22.55 -4.95 -1.33
C CYS A 211 21.40 -4.71 -0.33
N LEU A 212 20.16 -4.97 -0.74
CA LEU A 212 18.99 -4.76 0.12
C LEU A 212 19.00 -5.67 1.35
N LEU A 213 19.54 -6.89 1.23
CA LEU A 213 19.61 -7.86 2.33
C LEU A 213 20.85 -7.64 3.21
N TYR A 214 21.94 -7.02 2.69
CA TYR A 214 23.16 -6.71 3.47
C TYR A 214 23.01 -5.45 4.31
N THR A 215 22.15 -4.51 3.94
CA THR A 215 21.88 -3.28 4.72
C THR A 215 20.96 -3.51 5.92
N SER A 216 20.34 -4.68 6.03
CA SER A 216 19.57 -5.03 7.23
C SER A 216 20.50 -5.43 8.37
N PRO A 217 20.37 -4.83 9.56
CA PRO A 217 21.16 -5.23 10.73
C PRO A 217 20.95 -6.72 11.01
N SER A 218 22.06 -7.44 11.09
CA SER A 218 22.06 -8.86 11.50
C SER A 218 21.47 -8.94 12.91
N PRO A 219 20.53 -9.84 13.19
CA PRO A 219 20.10 -10.08 14.56
C PRO A 219 21.22 -10.91 15.27
N ARG A 220 22.24 -10.23 15.70
CA ARG A 220 23.18 -10.68 16.72
C ARG A 220 23.33 -9.51 17.67
N ASP A 221 22.57 -9.54 18.71
CA ASP A 221 22.86 -9.34 20.12
C ASP A 221 21.53 -9.30 20.87
#